data_95cc6ab43032c0f5586410e390310855
#
_entry.id   95cc6ab43032c0f5586410e390310855
#
_cell.length_a   1.000
_cell.length_b   1.000
_cell.length_c   1.000
_cell.angle_alpha   90.00
_cell.angle_beta   90.00
_cell.angle_gamma   90.00
#
_symmetry.space_group_name_H-M   'P 1'
#
loop_
_entity.id
_entity.type
_entity.pdbx_description
1 polymer ?
#
loop_
_entity_poly.entity_id
_entity_poly.type
_entity_poly.pdbx_seq_one_letter_code
_entity_poly.pdbx_strand_id
1 'polypeptide(L)'
;MRKPEGCRVWETQGEFIMKESELQNHVRQSLALLGYTIIEIGKTRAKVRCNKCGSYSHATGWQGNTVGAPDIYIHAPWWASCAVGIELKTTKGAVRKQQQNLADQGMTSICRSVTEVLTIVALFEDNLNHNVQAEKVRKFLEVNKHVCF
;
A
#
# COMPACT_ATOMS: atom_id res chain seq x y z
N MET A 1 -37.89 -6.74 -40.08
CA MET A 1 -37.46 -6.26 -38.75
C MET A 1 -36.23 -7.06 -38.33
N ARG A 2 -35.04 -6.48 -38.37
CA ARG A 2 -33.80 -7.10 -37.90
C ARG A 2 -33.66 -6.86 -36.41
N LYS A 3 -33.48 -7.94 -35.62
CA LYS A 3 -33.19 -7.88 -34.19
C LYS A 3 -31.80 -7.24 -34.01
N PRO A 4 -31.60 -6.34 -33.04
CA PRO A 4 -30.26 -5.84 -32.70
C PRO A 4 -29.45 -6.98 -32.08
N GLU A 5 -28.26 -7.22 -32.64
CA GLU A 5 -27.30 -8.19 -32.17
C GLU A 5 -26.83 -7.83 -30.78
N GLY A 6 -26.82 -8.84 -29.92
CA GLY A 6 -26.62 -8.76 -28.49
C GLY A 6 -25.31 -8.12 -28.06
N CYS A 7 -25.42 -7.27 -27.08
CA CYS A 7 -24.36 -6.98 -26.13
C CYS A 7 -23.76 -8.29 -25.63
N ARG A 8 -22.54 -8.60 -26.03
CA ARG A 8 -21.76 -9.68 -25.40
C ARG A 8 -21.40 -9.19 -24.02
N VAL A 9 -22.11 -9.71 -23.05
CA VAL A 9 -21.68 -9.65 -21.66
C VAL A 9 -20.38 -10.46 -21.58
N TRP A 10 -19.26 -9.78 -21.44
CA TRP A 10 -17.99 -10.40 -21.12
C TRP A 10 -18.01 -10.80 -19.64
N GLU A 11 -18.65 -11.92 -19.35
CA GLU A 11 -18.44 -12.62 -18.08
C GLU A 11 -17.07 -13.31 -18.12
N THR A 12 -16.01 -12.55 -17.99
CA THR A 12 -14.75 -13.08 -17.50
C THR A 12 -14.72 -12.83 -16.00
N GLN A 13 -15.20 -13.79 -15.24
CA GLN A 13 -14.85 -13.96 -13.82
C GLN A 13 -13.36 -14.34 -13.72
N GLY A 14 -12.49 -13.47 -14.18
CA GLY A 14 -11.10 -13.48 -13.83
C GLY A 14 -10.97 -12.64 -12.57
N GLU A 15 -10.64 -13.27 -11.45
CA GLU A 15 -10.28 -12.59 -10.21
C GLU A 15 -9.19 -11.55 -10.56
N PHE A 16 -9.54 -10.26 -10.58
CA PHE A 16 -8.58 -9.20 -10.93
C PHE A 16 -7.60 -9.07 -9.76
N ILE A 17 -6.45 -9.70 -9.90
CA ILE A 17 -5.38 -9.61 -8.90
C ILE A 17 -4.58 -8.33 -9.17
N MET A 18 -4.84 -7.30 -8.39
CA MET A 18 -4.10 -6.05 -8.42
C MET A 18 -2.62 -6.30 -8.09
N LYS A 19 -1.71 -5.70 -8.85
CA LYS A 19 -0.27 -5.75 -8.53
C LYS A 19 0.02 -4.90 -7.29
N GLU A 20 1.06 -5.27 -6.54
CA GLU A 20 1.48 -4.54 -5.34
C GLU A 20 1.80 -3.05 -5.65
N SER A 21 2.41 -2.77 -6.81
CA SER A 21 2.69 -1.40 -7.26
C SER A 21 1.42 -0.59 -7.57
N GLU A 22 0.39 -1.24 -8.09
CA GLU A 22 -0.90 -0.61 -8.34
C GLU A 22 -1.61 -0.30 -7.03
N LEU A 23 -1.62 -1.26 -6.11
CA LEU A 23 -2.15 -1.04 -4.75
C LEU A 23 -1.44 0.12 -4.06
N GLN A 24 -0.12 0.19 -4.13
CA GLN A 24 0.68 1.28 -3.56
C GLN A 24 0.31 2.64 -4.16
N ASN A 25 0.10 2.71 -5.47
CA ASN A 25 -0.33 3.93 -6.14
C ASN A 25 -1.73 4.38 -5.69
N HIS A 26 -2.69 3.47 -5.56
CA HIS A 26 -4.03 3.79 -5.09
C HIS A 26 -4.02 4.25 -3.63
N VAL A 27 -3.24 3.59 -2.77
CA VAL A 27 -3.02 4.02 -1.37
C VAL A 27 -2.46 5.44 -1.34
N ARG A 28 -1.42 5.72 -2.14
CA ARG A 28 -0.81 7.05 -2.21
C ARG A 28 -1.82 8.13 -2.62
N GLN A 29 -2.59 7.88 -3.67
CA GLN A 29 -3.59 8.84 -4.16
C GLN A 29 -4.67 9.11 -3.12
N SER A 30 -5.20 8.07 -2.49
CA SER A 30 -6.25 8.19 -1.47
C SER A 30 -5.76 8.97 -0.26
N LEU A 31 -4.57 8.66 0.23
CA LEU A 31 -3.99 9.35 1.39
C LEU A 31 -3.63 10.81 1.07
N ALA A 32 -3.14 11.11 -0.14
CA ALA A 32 -2.86 12.47 -0.56
C ALA A 32 -4.12 13.34 -0.58
N LEU A 33 -5.24 12.80 -1.07
CA LEU A 33 -6.54 13.49 -1.06
C LEU A 33 -7.03 13.80 0.36
N LEU A 34 -6.66 12.99 1.33
CA LEU A 34 -7.00 13.17 2.74
C LEU A 34 -5.99 14.04 3.51
N GLY A 35 -4.89 14.46 2.86
CA GLY A 35 -3.86 15.32 3.44
C GLY A 35 -2.74 14.60 4.20
N TYR A 36 -2.63 13.27 4.04
CA TYR A 36 -1.54 12.48 4.61
C TYR A 36 -0.31 12.47 3.71
N THR A 37 0.86 12.35 4.31
CA THR A 37 2.13 12.20 3.62
C THR A 37 2.58 10.75 3.70
N ILE A 38 3.07 10.21 2.58
CA ILE A 38 3.66 8.87 2.52
C ILE A 38 5.17 9.00 2.39
N ILE A 39 5.88 8.27 3.23
CA ILE A 39 7.32 8.06 3.13
C ILE A 39 7.53 6.63 2.64
N GLU A 40 8.01 6.51 1.40
CA GLU A 40 8.31 5.22 0.79
C GLU A 40 9.72 4.78 1.19
N ILE A 41 9.84 3.55 1.66
CA ILE A 41 11.14 2.95 1.94
C ILE A 41 11.55 2.13 0.72
N GLY A 42 12.32 2.78 -0.15
CA GLY A 42 12.76 2.21 -1.41
C GLY A 42 13.65 0.98 -1.21
N LYS A 43 13.28 -0.12 -1.85
CA LYS A 43 14.13 -1.30 -2.04
C LYS A 43 14.97 -1.08 -3.30
N THR A 44 16.07 -0.36 -3.19
CA THR A 44 16.95 -0.13 -4.34
C THR A 44 17.91 -1.30 -4.48
N ARG A 45 17.76 -2.09 -5.55
CA ARG A 45 18.81 -3.00 -6.00
C ARG A 45 19.77 -2.19 -6.88
N ALA A 46 20.92 -1.82 -6.37
CA ALA A 46 21.95 -1.18 -7.16
C ALA A 46 22.58 -2.23 -8.10
N LYS A 47 22.46 -2.04 -9.41
CA LYS A 47 23.27 -2.76 -10.38
C LYS A 47 24.67 -2.12 -10.39
N VAL A 48 25.66 -2.87 -9.96
CA VAL A 48 27.06 -2.41 -10.01
C VAL A 48 27.65 -2.77 -11.37
N ARG A 49 28.17 -1.77 -12.07
CA ARG A 49 28.87 -1.98 -13.33
C ARG A 49 30.31 -2.47 -13.06
N CYS A 50 30.70 -3.57 -13.67
CA CYS A 50 32.06 -4.03 -13.58
C CYS A 50 33.01 -3.06 -14.34
N ASN A 51 34.01 -2.52 -13.64
CA ASN A 51 34.96 -1.59 -14.22
C ASN A 51 35.90 -2.24 -15.27
N LYS A 52 36.02 -3.58 -15.26
CA LYS A 52 36.91 -4.31 -16.20
C LYS A 52 36.20 -4.72 -17.50
N CYS A 53 34.97 -5.21 -17.41
CA CYS A 53 34.25 -5.76 -18.58
C CYS A 53 33.00 -4.95 -18.96
N GLY A 54 32.61 -3.95 -18.18
CA GLY A 54 31.45 -3.12 -18.44
C GLY A 54 30.08 -3.82 -18.21
N SER A 55 30.09 -5.11 -17.86
CA SER A 55 28.85 -5.84 -17.56
C SER A 55 28.29 -5.41 -16.22
N TYR A 56 26.94 -5.48 -16.09
CA TYR A 56 26.28 -5.23 -14.81
C TYR A 56 26.19 -6.52 -14.02
N SER A 57 26.60 -6.47 -12.75
CA SER A 57 26.35 -7.57 -11.82
C SER A 57 24.84 -7.75 -11.62
N HIS A 58 24.37 -8.99 -11.55
CA HIS A 58 23.08 -9.23 -10.96
C HIS A 58 23.16 -8.78 -9.50
N ALA A 59 22.41 -7.73 -9.13
CA ALA A 59 22.48 -7.16 -7.80
C ALA A 59 22.14 -8.21 -6.75
N THR A 60 23.11 -8.60 -5.97
CA THR A 60 23.02 -9.63 -4.95
C THR A 60 22.86 -9.06 -3.54
N GLY A 61 22.88 -7.73 -3.39
CA GLY A 61 22.86 -7.06 -2.10
C GLY A 61 21.61 -6.22 -1.86
N TRP A 62 21.02 -6.32 -0.68
CA TRP A 62 20.11 -5.34 -0.13
C TRP A 62 20.93 -4.13 0.31
N GLN A 63 20.65 -2.98 -0.25
CA GLN A 63 21.20 -1.72 0.26
C GLN A 63 20.09 -0.99 1.02
N GLY A 64 20.33 -0.78 2.28
CA GLY A 64 19.79 0.32 3.05
C GLY A 64 18.64 0.05 4.02
N ASN A 65 17.91 -1.06 3.98
CA ASN A 65 16.76 -1.23 4.87
C ASN A 65 16.89 -2.45 5.79
N THR A 66 16.38 -2.27 7.02
CA THR A 66 16.19 -3.38 7.95
C THR A 66 15.31 -4.45 7.31
N VAL A 67 15.70 -5.71 7.43
CA VAL A 67 14.93 -6.84 6.91
C VAL A 67 13.55 -6.85 7.60
N GLY A 68 12.49 -6.85 6.81
CA GLY A 68 11.12 -6.82 7.30
C GLY A 68 10.54 -5.41 7.52
N ALA A 69 11.32 -4.34 7.29
CA ALA A 69 10.79 -2.97 7.34
C ALA A 69 9.58 -2.82 6.41
N PRO A 70 8.56 -2.04 6.81
CA PRO A 70 7.35 -1.84 6.01
C PRO A 70 7.66 -1.14 4.68
N ASP A 71 6.76 -1.30 3.70
CA ASP A 71 6.90 -0.66 2.38
C ASP A 71 6.74 0.84 2.46
N ILE A 72 5.84 1.31 3.31
CA ILE A 72 5.54 2.74 3.48
C ILE A 72 5.36 3.09 4.96
N TYR A 73 5.65 4.36 5.27
CA TYR A 73 5.20 5.02 6.50
C TYR A 73 4.21 6.12 6.14
N ILE A 74 3.11 6.17 6.87
CA ILE A 74 2.10 7.22 6.75
C ILE A 74 2.31 8.20 7.89
N HIS A 75 2.33 9.49 7.56
CA HIS A 75 2.48 10.59 8.50
C HIS A 75 1.47 11.69 8.17
N ALA A 76 1.07 12.44 9.17
CA ALA A 76 0.28 13.65 9.00
C ALA A 76 0.93 14.83 9.77
N PRO A 77 0.85 16.06 9.24
CA PRO A 77 1.44 17.22 9.91
C PRO A 77 0.94 17.44 11.34
N TRP A 78 -0.29 16.98 11.63
CA TRP A 78 -0.92 17.08 12.95
C TRP A 78 -0.62 15.91 13.89
N TRP A 79 0.17 14.91 13.45
CA TRP A 79 0.58 13.77 14.29
C TRP A 79 1.86 13.99 15.09
N ALA A 80 2.40 15.19 15.10
CA ALA A 80 3.71 15.47 15.69
C ALA A 80 4.81 14.53 15.11
N SER A 81 5.42 13.71 15.94
CA SER A 81 6.50 12.79 15.52
C SER A 81 6.03 11.36 15.29
N CYS A 82 4.72 11.12 15.19
CA CYS A 82 4.18 9.79 15.00
C CYS A 82 4.07 9.42 13.51
N ALA A 83 4.23 8.14 13.22
CA ALA A 83 4.00 7.57 11.90
C ALA A 83 3.45 6.14 12.00
N VAL A 84 2.68 5.72 11.00
CA VAL A 84 2.14 4.36 10.91
C VAL A 84 2.88 3.61 9.81
N GLY A 85 3.50 2.49 10.15
CA GLY A 85 4.15 1.59 9.20
C GLY A 85 3.15 0.63 8.56
N ILE A 86 3.15 0.56 7.24
CA ILE A 86 2.27 -0.33 6.46
C ILE A 86 3.11 -1.20 5.53
N GLU A 87 2.91 -2.49 5.63
CA GLU A 87 3.38 -3.48 4.65
C GLU A 87 2.23 -3.80 3.69
N LEU A 88 2.43 -3.56 2.41
CA LEU A 88 1.43 -3.84 1.38
C LEU A 88 1.63 -5.22 0.79
N LYS A 89 0.55 -5.97 0.62
CA LYS A 89 0.55 -7.29 -0.01
C LYS A 89 -0.62 -7.40 -0.98
N THR A 90 -0.39 -8.10 -2.08
CA THR A 90 -1.49 -8.55 -2.92
C THR A 90 -2.36 -9.56 -2.17
N THR A 91 -3.57 -9.83 -2.69
CA THR A 91 -4.51 -10.79 -2.07
C THR A 91 -3.88 -12.16 -1.81
N LYS A 92 -3.00 -12.60 -2.71
CA LYS A 92 -2.28 -13.89 -2.62
C LYS A 92 -0.82 -13.74 -2.20
N GLY A 93 -0.37 -12.52 -1.89
CA GLY A 93 1.01 -12.25 -1.52
C GLY A 93 1.39 -12.89 -0.19
N ALA A 94 2.51 -13.62 -0.17
CA ALA A 94 3.02 -14.23 1.06
C ALA A 94 3.65 -13.19 1.98
N VAL A 95 3.40 -13.32 3.27
CA VAL A 95 4.04 -12.53 4.33
C VAL A 95 5.29 -13.27 4.79
N ARG A 96 6.42 -12.59 4.81
CA ARG A 96 7.68 -13.16 5.30
C ARG A 96 7.68 -13.17 6.83
N LYS A 97 8.41 -14.13 7.41
CA LYS A 97 8.51 -14.28 8.88
C LYS A 97 8.90 -12.98 9.59
N GLN A 98 9.86 -12.24 9.02
CA GLN A 98 10.31 -10.97 9.61
C GLN A 98 9.23 -9.88 9.56
N GLN A 99 8.44 -9.82 8.48
CA GLN A 99 7.30 -8.91 8.36
C GLN A 99 6.22 -9.25 9.38
N GLN A 100 5.91 -10.54 9.53
CA GLN A 100 4.96 -11.00 10.54
C GLN A 100 5.43 -10.68 11.96
N ASN A 101 6.71 -10.89 12.28
CA ASN A 101 7.27 -10.57 13.60
C ASN A 101 7.11 -9.08 13.93
N LEU A 102 7.32 -8.17 12.97
CA LEU A 102 7.13 -6.72 13.19
C LEU A 102 5.65 -6.36 13.35
N ALA A 103 4.76 -7.04 12.62
CA ALA A 103 3.32 -6.85 12.78
C ALA A 103 2.84 -7.34 14.16
N ASP A 104 3.32 -8.48 14.62
CA ASP A 104 2.99 -9.04 15.94
C ASP A 104 3.48 -8.16 17.09
N GLN A 105 4.55 -7.39 16.87
CA GLN A 105 5.06 -6.38 17.81
C GLN A 105 4.31 -5.04 17.73
N GLY A 106 3.33 -4.90 16.83
CA GLY A 106 2.58 -3.65 16.64
C GLY A 106 3.38 -2.54 15.94
N MET A 107 4.53 -2.87 15.35
CA MET A 107 5.39 -1.88 14.67
C MET A 107 4.96 -1.58 13.24
N THR A 108 4.19 -2.47 12.63
CA THR A 108 3.67 -2.34 11.26
C THR A 108 2.33 -3.04 11.15
N SER A 109 1.53 -2.65 10.17
CA SER A 109 0.29 -3.33 9.81
C SER A 109 0.40 -3.90 8.41
N ILE A 110 -0.02 -5.15 8.22
CA ILE A 110 -0.04 -5.80 6.91
C ILE A 110 -1.41 -5.55 6.28
N CYS A 111 -1.44 -4.87 5.14
CA CYS A 111 -2.66 -4.49 4.43
C CYS A 111 -2.68 -5.04 3.01
N ARG A 112 -3.86 -5.47 2.56
CA ARG A 112 -4.09 -6.08 1.25
C ARG A 112 -5.01 -5.25 0.35
N SER A 113 -5.55 -4.16 0.89
CA SER A 113 -6.45 -3.26 0.19
C SER A 113 -6.30 -1.82 0.67
N VAL A 114 -6.73 -0.87 -0.15
CA VAL A 114 -6.83 0.55 0.24
C VAL A 114 -7.75 0.72 1.46
N THR A 115 -8.84 -0.03 1.50
CA THR A 115 -9.80 -0.01 2.60
C THR A 115 -9.15 -0.38 3.93
N GLU A 116 -8.32 -1.42 3.96
CA GLU A 116 -7.59 -1.82 5.17
C GLU A 116 -6.63 -0.73 5.64
N VAL A 117 -5.86 -0.13 4.71
CA VAL A 117 -4.95 0.98 5.04
C VAL A 117 -5.71 2.16 5.65
N LEU A 118 -6.79 2.59 5.01
CA LEU A 118 -7.57 3.73 5.50
C LEU A 118 -8.29 3.42 6.81
N THR A 119 -8.69 2.17 7.03
CA THR A 119 -9.25 1.74 8.32
C THR A 119 -8.21 1.84 9.44
N ILE A 120 -6.98 1.42 9.19
CA ILE A 120 -5.86 1.57 10.14
C ILE A 120 -5.61 3.05 10.45
N VAL A 121 -5.59 3.90 9.42
CA VAL A 121 -5.40 5.35 9.61
C VAL A 121 -6.53 5.96 10.45
N ALA A 122 -7.78 5.61 10.21
CA ALA A 122 -8.91 6.10 11.00
C ALA A 122 -8.81 5.65 12.48
N LEU A 123 -8.43 4.40 12.73
CA LEU A 123 -8.20 3.90 14.08
C LEU A 123 -7.04 4.62 14.77
N PHE A 124 -5.98 4.94 14.04
CA PHE A 124 -4.86 5.69 14.59
C PHE A 124 -5.27 7.12 14.96
N GLU A 125 -6.07 7.78 14.11
CA GLU A 125 -6.64 9.10 14.42
C GLU A 125 -7.52 9.07 15.67
N ASP A 126 -8.35 8.04 15.83
CA ASP A 126 -9.17 7.87 17.05
C ASP A 126 -8.29 7.72 18.29
N ASN A 127 -7.22 6.95 18.22
CA ASN A 127 -6.28 6.76 19.33
C ASN A 127 -5.55 8.06 19.73
N LEU A 128 -5.39 8.98 18.78
CA LEU A 128 -4.83 10.30 19.01
C LEU A 128 -5.90 11.35 19.39
N ASN A 129 -7.17 10.93 19.55
CA ASN A 129 -8.33 11.80 19.79
C ASN A 129 -8.60 12.83 18.68
N HIS A 130 -8.19 12.52 17.45
CA HIS A 130 -8.45 13.33 16.27
C HIS A 130 -9.73 12.93 15.55
N ASN A 131 -10.86 12.95 16.27
CA ASN A 131 -12.14 12.40 15.83
C ASN A 131 -12.64 13.00 14.50
N VAL A 132 -12.37 14.29 14.25
CA VAL A 132 -12.75 14.96 12.99
C VAL A 132 -12.03 14.37 11.79
N GLN A 133 -10.74 14.06 11.94
CA GLN A 133 -9.95 13.44 10.87
C GLN A 133 -10.34 11.97 10.67
N ALA A 134 -10.54 11.24 11.75
CA ALA A 134 -11.04 9.86 11.69
C ALA A 134 -12.38 9.80 10.94
N GLU A 135 -13.30 10.71 11.20
CA GLU A 135 -14.58 10.79 10.51
C GLU A 135 -14.42 11.15 9.03
N LYS A 136 -13.52 12.04 8.68
CA LYS A 136 -13.18 12.33 7.28
C LYS A 136 -12.72 11.09 6.52
N VAL A 137 -11.85 10.28 7.11
CA VAL A 137 -11.35 9.04 6.51
C VAL A 137 -12.50 8.05 6.31
N ARG A 138 -13.37 7.90 7.30
CA ARG A 138 -14.56 7.01 7.22
C ARG A 138 -15.51 7.45 6.11
N LYS A 139 -15.83 8.73 6.03
CA LYS A 139 -16.67 9.28 4.95
C LYS A 139 -16.06 9.08 3.56
N PHE A 140 -14.75 9.25 3.44
CA PHE A 140 -14.04 8.96 2.20
C PHE A 140 -14.20 7.48 1.81
N LEU A 141 -14.07 6.56 2.76
CA LEU A 141 -14.29 5.12 2.54
C LEU A 141 -15.72 4.82 2.10
N GLU A 142 -16.72 5.45 2.71
CA GLU A 142 -18.12 5.25 2.36
C GLU A 142 -18.44 5.69 0.93
N VAL A 143 -17.96 6.87 0.53
CA VAL A 143 -18.17 7.40 -0.82
C VAL A 143 -17.49 6.53 -1.88
N ASN A 144 -16.31 5.96 -1.57
CA ASN A 144 -15.50 5.20 -2.51
C ASN A 144 -15.70 3.67 -2.42
N LYS A 145 -16.67 3.19 -1.64
CA LYS A 145 -17.00 1.75 -1.53
C LYS A 145 -17.31 1.07 -2.87
N HIS A 146 -17.79 1.84 -3.85
CA HIS A 146 -18.19 1.32 -5.16
C HIS A 146 -17.11 1.54 -6.24
N VAL A 147 -16.03 2.22 -5.91
CA VAL A 147 -14.88 2.36 -6.80
C VAL A 147 -13.97 1.17 -6.49
N CYS A 148 -14.05 0.14 -7.32
CA CYS A 148 -13.07 -0.96 -7.30
C CYS A 148 -11.71 -0.35 -7.68
N PHE A 149 -10.87 -0.13 -6.68
CA PHE A 149 -9.46 0.14 -6.88
C PHE A 149 -8.71 -1.18 -7.00
#